data_91269274459bdac690299a76c76b2053
#
_entry.id   91269274459bdac690299a76c76b2053
#
_cell.length_a   1.000
_cell.length_b   1.000
_cell.length_c   1.000
_cell.angle_alpha   90.00
_cell.angle_beta   90.00
_cell.angle_gamma   90.00
#
_symmetry.space_group_name_H-M   'P 1'
#
loop_
_entity.id
_entity.type
_entity.pdbx_description
1 polymer ?
#
loop_
_entity_poly.entity_id
_entity_poly.type
_entity_poly.pdbx_seq_one_letter_code
_entity_poly.pdbx_strand_id
1 'polypeptide(L)'
;MKLGLFRPILLLAALATGCRREGLSSGISDSTFVAVMAELKRVHAVPGLDSAQQAARRAEILQRHRLTPAQLDTAARVLAQNPTRAQTVWQAVDRRAADTTARQAK
;
A
#
# COMPACT_ATOMS: atom_id res chain seq x y z
N MET A 1 -20.03 -29.04 33.42
CA MET A 1 -19.33 -28.11 34.07
C MET A 1 -17.97 -27.90 33.59
N LYS A 2 -17.14 -28.77 33.79
CA LYS A 2 -15.83 -28.64 33.33
C LYS A 2 -15.81 -28.44 31.88
N LEU A 3 -16.78 -28.88 31.19
CA LEU A 3 -16.78 -28.76 29.78
C LEU A 3 -16.70 -27.38 29.29
N GLY A 4 -17.33 -26.48 29.98
CA GLY A 4 -17.36 -25.13 29.52
C GLY A 4 -16.03 -24.49 29.41
N LEU A 5 -15.07 -25.00 30.06
CA LEU A 5 -13.80 -24.42 30.07
C LEU A 5 -13.02 -24.55 28.81
N PHE A 6 -13.24 -25.63 28.14
CA PHE A 6 -12.49 -25.87 26.95
C PHE A 6 -12.82 -25.01 25.79
N ARG A 7 -14.04 -24.68 25.64
CA ARG A 7 -14.43 -23.94 24.51
C ARG A 7 -13.71 -22.66 24.32
N PRO A 8 -13.63 -21.82 25.29
CA PRO A 8 -13.02 -20.52 25.11
C PRO A 8 -11.60 -20.59 24.66
N ILE A 9 -10.93 -21.59 25.03
CA ILE A 9 -9.57 -21.72 24.67
C ILE A 9 -9.36 -21.93 23.20
N LEU A 10 -10.22 -22.67 22.61
CA LEU A 10 -10.09 -22.93 21.21
C LEU A 10 -10.24 -21.72 20.37
N LEU A 11 -11.09 -20.83 20.79
CA LEU A 11 -11.33 -19.65 20.02
C LEU A 11 -10.12 -18.77 19.88
N LEU A 12 -9.37 -18.71 20.91
CA LEU A 12 -8.21 -17.87 20.91
C LEU A 12 -7.21 -18.28 19.85
N ALA A 13 -7.07 -19.55 19.73
CA ALA A 13 -6.11 -20.06 18.81
C ALA A 13 -6.44 -19.65 17.39
N ALA A 14 -7.68 -19.65 17.08
CA ALA A 14 -8.09 -19.32 15.76
C ALA A 14 -7.76 -17.89 15.37
N LEU A 15 -7.91 -17.00 16.29
CA LEU A 15 -7.64 -15.63 16.01
C LEU A 15 -6.20 -15.36 15.71
N ALA A 16 -5.37 -15.96 16.47
CA ALA A 16 -3.96 -15.74 16.30
C ALA A 16 -3.49 -16.09 14.92
N THR A 17 -4.05 -17.10 14.37
CA THR A 17 -3.62 -17.54 13.08
C THR A 17 -3.91 -16.56 11.99
N GLY A 18 -5.05 -16.00 12.01
CA GLY A 18 -5.42 -15.10 10.93
C GLY A 18 -4.61 -13.85 10.88
N CYS A 19 -4.29 -13.31 11.98
CA CYS A 19 -3.59 -12.06 11.99
C CYS A 19 -2.22 -12.10 11.45
N ARG A 20 -1.51 -13.16 11.70
CA ARG A 20 -0.18 -13.21 11.33
C ARG A 20 0.12 -13.03 9.92
N ARG A 21 -0.63 -13.57 9.10
CA ARG A 21 -0.38 -13.51 7.75
C ARG A 21 -0.33 -12.19 7.16
N GLU A 22 -1.23 -11.36 7.49
CA GLU A 22 -1.25 -10.08 6.91
C GLU A 22 -0.12 -9.23 7.32
N GLY A 23 0.33 -9.38 8.52
CA GLY A 23 1.41 -8.61 9.02
C GLY A 23 2.67 -8.81 8.22
N LEU A 24 2.85 -9.99 7.73
CA LEU A 24 4.04 -10.30 7.02
C LEU A 24 4.16 -9.59 5.70
N SER A 25 3.08 -9.40 5.04
CA SER A 25 3.16 -8.83 3.72
C SER A 25 2.91 -7.35 3.71
N SER A 26 3.00 -6.69 4.81
CA SER A 26 2.76 -5.27 4.91
C SER A 26 1.31 -4.89 4.66
N GLY A 27 0.48 -5.82 4.32
CA GLY A 27 -0.94 -5.56 4.10
C GLY A 27 -1.27 -4.84 2.81
N ILE A 28 -0.32 -4.71 1.91
CA ILE A 28 -0.56 -4.03 0.64
C ILE A 28 -0.18 -4.96 -0.50
N SER A 29 -1.09 -5.15 -1.44
CA SER A 29 -0.78 -5.96 -2.61
C SER A 29 0.08 -5.16 -3.57
N ASP A 30 0.77 -5.84 -4.46
CA ASP A 30 1.59 -5.17 -5.44
C ASP A 30 0.75 -4.26 -6.33
N SER A 31 -0.43 -4.70 -6.72
CA SER A 31 -1.26 -3.88 -7.58
C SER A 31 -1.74 -2.61 -6.88
N THR A 32 -2.06 -2.69 -5.60
CA THR A 32 -2.43 -1.50 -4.85
C THR A 32 -1.24 -0.57 -4.71
N PHE A 33 -0.08 -1.12 -4.41
CA PHE A 33 1.12 -0.34 -4.29
C PHE A 33 1.42 0.40 -5.60
N VAL A 34 1.32 -0.28 -6.73
CA VAL A 34 1.55 0.32 -8.04
C VAL A 34 0.55 1.45 -8.28
N ALA A 35 -0.71 1.22 -7.98
CA ALA A 35 -1.74 2.23 -8.19
C ALA A 35 -1.47 3.49 -7.37
N VAL A 36 -1.17 3.31 -6.11
CA VAL A 36 -0.93 4.44 -5.21
C VAL A 36 0.34 5.20 -5.62
N MET A 37 1.41 4.48 -5.89
CA MET A 37 2.65 5.14 -6.24
C MET A 37 2.55 5.88 -7.57
N ALA A 38 1.78 5.35 -8.52
CA ALA A 38 1.59 6.05 -9.78
C ALA A 38 0.84 7.37 -9.58
N GLU A 39 -0.17 7.36 -8.71
CA GLU A 39 -0.88 8.59 -8.41
C GLU A 39 0.02 9.60 -7.70
N LEU A 40 0.82 9.14 -6.76
CA LEU A 40 1.73 10.03 -6.05
C LEU A 40 2.76 10.62 -7.00
N LYS A 41 3.23 9.83 -7.94
CA LYS A 41 4.19 10.29 -8.91
C LYS A 41 3.59 11.40 -9.78
N ARG A 42 2.33 11.26 -10.14
CA ARG A 42 1.67 12.28 -10.95
C ARG A 42 1.49 13.58 -10.18
N VAL A 43 1.17 13.48 -8.90
CA VAL A 43 1.04 14.68 -8.07
C VAL A 43 2.37 15.42 -8.02
N HIS A 44 3.44 14.66 -7.87
CA HIS A 44 4.76 15.24 -7.76
C HIS A 44 5.17 15.95 -9.05
N ALA A 45 4.61 15.53 -10.16
CA ALA A 45 4.94 16.10 -11.45
C ALA A 45 4.08 17.31 -11.83
N VAL A 46 3.05 17.63 -11.07
CA VAL A 46 2.18 18.76 -11.38
C VAL A 46 2.92 20.06 -11.06
N PRO A 47 3.09 20.94 -12.05
CA PRO A 47 3.77 22.20 -11.80
C PRO A 47 2.88 23.13 -10.99
N GLY A 48 3.50 23.99 -10.21
CA GLY A 48 2.76 25.00 -9.48
C GLY A 48 2.21 24.62 -8.13
N LEU A 49 2.35 23.37 -7.73
CA LEU A 49 1.90 22.95 -6.41
C LEU A 49 3.00 23.24 -5.39
N ASP A 50 2.65 23.92 -4.31
CA ASP A 50 3.61 24.12 -3.24
C ASP A 50 3.64 22.90 -2.31
N SER A 51 4.50 22.91 -1.33
CA SER A 51 4.66 21.79 -0.40
C SER A 51 3.39 21.44 0.32
N ALA A 52 2.65 22.42 0.75
CA ALA A 52 1.41 22.16 1.48
C ALA A 52 0.35 21.51 0.59
N GLN A 53 0.26 21.97 -0.65
CA GLN A 53 -0.68 21.42 -1.60
C GLN A 53 -0.31 20.00 -1.97
N GLN A 54 0.98 19.73 -2.15
CA GLN A 54 1.42 18.38 -2.45
C GLN A 54 1.13 17.45 -1.29
N ALA A 55 1.37 17.90 -0.07
CA ALA A 55 1.09 17.10 1.11
C ALA A 55 -0.39 16.78 1.22
N ALA A 56 -1.24 17.75 0.94
CA ALA A 56 -2.68 17.56 1.01
C ALA A 56 -3.14 16.53 -0.03
N ARG A 57 -2.60 16.60 -1.24
CA ARG A 57 -2.94 15.67 -2.29
C ARG A 57 -2.48 14.26 -1.96
N ARG A 58 -1.30 14.14 -1.37
CA ARG A 58 -0.79 12.84 -0.95
C ARG A 58 -1.69 12.22 0.11
N ALA A 59 -2.09 13.02 1.08
CA ALA A 59 -2.95 12.53 2.15
C ALA A 59 -4.28 12.05 1.58
N GLU A 60 -4.81 12.76 0.62
CA GLU A 60 -6.05 12.40 -0.01
C GLU A 60 -5.95 11.07 -0.76
N ILE A 61 -4.86 10.88 -1.48
CA ILE A 61 -4.63 9.64 -2.21
C ILE A 61 -4.55 8.46 -1.25
N LEU A 62 -3.79 8.62 -0.18
CA LEU A 62 -3.65 7.56 0.80
C LEU A 62 -4.98 7.23 1.45
N GLN A 63 -5.78 8.23 1.76
CA GLN A 63 -7.08 8.02 2.34
C GLN A 63 -8.00 7.23 1.42
N ARG A 64 -8.00 7.55 0.14
CA ARG A 64 -8.83 6.83 -0.80
C ARG A 64 -8.51 5.35 -0.86
N HIS A 65 -7.24 5.02 -0.65
CA HIS A 65 -6.81 3.63 -0.65
C HIS A 65 -6.76 3.03 0.75
N ARG A 66 -7.19 3.80 1.75
CA ARG A 66 -7.22 3.37 3.14
C ARG A 66 -5.86 2.94 3.66
N LEU A 67 -4.87 3.74 3.33
CA LEU A 67 -3.50 3.47 3.75
C LEU A 67 -2.96 4.59 4.61
N THR A 68 -2.05 4.24 5.48
CA THR A 68 -1.31 5.24 6.25
C THR A 68 0.06 5.40 5.63
N PRO A 69 0.73 6.51 5.88
CA PRO A 69 2.11 6.68 5.41
C PRO A 69 3.03 5.58 5.92
N ALA A 70 2.80 5.11 7.14
CA ALA A 70 3.62 4.04 7.71
C ALA A 70 3.46 2.75 6.93
N GLN A 71 2.25 2.42 6.52
CA GLN A 71 2.02 1.22 5.74
C GLN A 71 2.72 1.29 4.40
N LEU A 72 2.67 2.44 3.76
CA LEU A 72 3.32 2.62 2.47
C LEU A 72 4.83 2.48 2.61
N ASP A 73 5.38 3.08 3.66
CA ASP A 73 6.79 3.02 3.92
C ASP A 73 7.25 1.58 4.18
N THR A 74 6.47 0.83 4.94
CA THR A 74 6.78 -0.56 5.20
C THR A 74 6.76 -1.38 3.91
N ALA A 75 5.78 -1.14 3.07
CA ALA A 75 5.69 -1.84 1.80
C ALA A 75 6.93 -1.56 0.94
N ALA A 76 7.36 -0.32 0.90
CA ALA A 76 8.55 0.05 0.13
C ALA A 76 9.79 -0.63 0.67
N ARG A 77 9.92 -0.74 1.98
CA ARG A 77 11.07 -1.40 2.58
C ARG A 77 11.08 -2.89 2.30
N VAL A 78 9.92 -3.51 2.38
CA VAL A 78 9.82 -4.93 2.07
C VAL A 78 10.21 -5.17 0.62
N LEU A 79 9.74 -4.30 -0.25
CA LEU A 79 10.04 -4.42 -1.65
C LEU A 79 11.54 -4.26 -1.91
N ALA A 80 12.17 -3.36 -1.20
CA ALA A 80 13.60 -3.11 -1.36
C ALA A 80 14.46 -4.32 -1.04
N GLN A 81 13.92 -5.25 -0.27
CA GLN A 81 14.65 -6.44 0.09
C GLN A 81 14.71 -7.46 -1.05
N ASN A 82 13.94 -7.23 -2.10
CA ASN A 82 13.94 -8.12 -3.25
C ASN A 82 14.17 -7.29 -4.51
N PRO A 83 15.42 -7.12 -4.92
CA PRO A 83 15.73 -6.22 -6.03
C PRO A 83 15.06 -6.57 -7.36
N THR A 84 14.93 -7.83 -7.67
CA THR A 84 14.28 -8.23 -8.91
C THR A 84 12.82 -7.86 -8.92
N ARG A 85 12.13 -8.14 -7.83
CA ARG A 85 10.73 -7.79 -7.70
C ARG A 85 10.55 -6.27 -7.68
N ALA A 86 11.45 -5.58 -7.00
CA ALA A 86 11.41 -4.13 -6.93
C ALA A 86 11.49 -3.52 -8.31
N GLN A 87 12.36 -4.00 -9.14
CA GLN A 87 12.52 -3.50 -10.48
C GLN A 87 11.22 -3.66 -11.28
N THR A 88 10.60 -4.82 -11.19
CA THR A 88 9.36 -5.09 -11.89
C THR A 88 8.25 -4.15 -11.40
N VAL A 89 8.14 -4.00 -10.09
CA VAL A 89 7.11 -3.15 -9.51
C VAL A 89 7.30 -1.69 -9.90
N TRP A 90 8.53 -1.19 -9.81
CA TRP A 90 8.77 0.21 -10.15
C TRP A 90 8.58 0.48 -11.63
N GLN A 91 8.87 -0.47 -12.49
CA GLN A 91 8.58 -0.32 -13.91
C GLN A 91 7.07 -0.23 -14.14
N ALA A 92 6.30 -1.01 -13.38
CA ALA A 92 4.85 -0.96 -13.49
C ALA A 92 4.31 0.39 -13.03
N VAL A 93 4.90 0.96 -11.98
CA VAL A 93 4.53 2.29 -11.51
C VAL A 93 4.76 3.31 -12.63
N ASP A 94 5.92 3.26 -13.24
CA ASP A 94 6.26 4.21 -14.29
C ASP A 94 5.33 4.11 -15.48
N ARG A 95 5.03 2.90 -15.90
CA ARG A 95 4.13 2.69 -17.02
C ARG A 95 2.72 3.20 -16.71
N ARG A 96 2.24 2.89 -15.52
CA ARG A 96 0.91 3.31 -15.15
C ARG A 96 0.79 4.83 -15.05
N ALA A 97 1.80 5.48 -14.48
CA ALA A 97 1.79 6.93 -14.37
C ALA A 97 1.82 7.56 -15.76
N ALA A 98 2.62 7.02 -16.66
CA ALA A 98 2.72 7.54 -18.01
C ALA A 98 1.43 7.34 -18.79
N ASP A 99 0.83 6.17 -18.68
CA ASP A 99 -0.41 5.88 -19.37
C ASP A 99 -1.54 6.82 -18.94
N THR A 100 -1.65 7.05 -17.65
CA THR A 100 -2.69 7.92 -17.15
C THR A 100 -2.48 9.35 -17.63
N THR A 101 -1.22 9.79 -17.64
CA THR A 101 -0.90 11.13 -18.11
C THR A 101 -1.25 11.26 -19.60
N ALA A 102 -0.95 10.27 -20.38
CA ALA A 102 -1.27 10.28 -21.79
C ALA A 102 -2.77 10.36 -22.03
N ARG A 103 -3.55 9.64 -21.25
CA ARG A 103 -5.00 9.72 -21.39
C ARG A 103 -5.54 11.08 -21.03
N GLN A 104 -4.99 11.69 -20.00
CA GLN A 104 -5.44 12.99 -19.59
C GLN A 104 -5.08 14.06 -20.60
N ALA A 105 -4.02 13.86 -21.33
CA ALA A 105 -3.59 14.82 -22.32
C ALA A 105 -4.51 14.88 -23.52
N LYS A 106 -5.30 13.85 -23.73
CA LYS A 106 -6.25 13.86 -24.79
C LYS A 106 -7.54 14.49 -24.37
#